data_445fc0ecfbd655ee21f81455ffa1a627
#
_entry.id   445fc0ecfbd655ee21f81455ffa1a627
#
_cell.length_a   1.000
_cell.length_b   1.000
_cell.length_c   1.000
_cell.angle_alpha   90.00
_cell.angle_beta   90.00
_cell.angle_gamma   90.00
#
_symmetry.space_group_name_H-M   'P 1'
#
loop_
_entity.id
_entity.type
_entity.pdbx_description
1 polymer ?
#
loop_
_entity_poly.entity_id
_entity_poly.type
_entity_poly.pdbx_seq_one_letter_code
_entity_poly.pdbx_strand_id
1 'polypeptide(L)'
;MYYVYVNDINIAVYDLNPSAKKTVLFIHGWPLGHKIFEYQTNILPKLGYRTVSIDLRGFGKSDATSGGYTYSQLADDIYKVVHAIGLKDFTLVGFSMGGAIVLRYMSLFNGYGVSKLVLAAAAAPSFVQRPPEFPYGMTREDVNKLIAQACTDRPEMVTDFGEKVFASNPPESFRRWFNDIGFSASGIGTIGTAVSLRDEELFNDLKCVRVPTGIFHGKLDEICPYEFAVFMNEKIEDSILYTFEYSGHTIFYDELKLFNQEFLQFLEE
;
A
#
# COMPACT_ATOMS: atom_id res chain seq x y z
N MET A 1 2.09 11.02 16.92
CA MET A 1 1.45 9.70 16.87
C MET A 1 0.42 9.60 17.98
N TYR A 2 -0.74 9.05 17.67
CA TYR A 2 -1.85 8.76 18.60
C TYR A 2 -2.60 7.50 18.12
N TYR A 3 -3.51 7.00 18.95
CA TYR A 3 -4.34 5.84 18.59
C TYR A 3 -5.78 6.28 18.32
N VAL A 4 -6.40 5.65 17.34
CA VAL A 4 -7.84 5.74 17.06
C VAL A 4 -8.46 4.36 17.35
N TYR A 5 -9.44 4.32 18.23
CA TYR A 5 -10.13 3.07 18.58
C TYR A 5 -11.28 2.83 17.60
N VAL A 6 -11.15 1.77 16.81
CA VAL A 6 -12.14 1.36 15.80
C VAL A 6 -12.21 -0.17 15.77
N ASN A 7 -13.40 -0.74 15.54
CA ASN A 7 -13.55 -2.20 15.43
C ASN A 7 -12.89 -2.99 16.58
N ASP A 8 -13.02 -2.49 17.80
CA ASP A 8 -12.47 -3.07 19.03
C ASP A 8 -10.93 -3.18 19.07
N ILE A 9 -10.24 -2.35 18.29
CA ILE A 9 -8.78 -2.27 18.24
C ILE A 9 -8.28 -0.83 18.22
N ASN A 10 -7.04 -0.64 18.65
CA ASN A 10 -6.30 0.60 18.51
C ASN A 10 -5.51 0.61 17.20
N ILE A 11 -5.84 1.53 16.31
CA ILE A 11 -5.06 1.81 15.09
C ILE A 11 -4.09 2.96 15.36
N ALA A 12 -2.81 2.74 15.14
CA ALA A 12 -1.77 3.75 15.28
C ALA A 12 -1.80 4.72 14.09
N VAL A 13 -1.93 6.01 14.39
CA VAL A 13 -2.01 7.11 13.42
C VAL A 13 -0.83 8.05 13.61
N TYR A 14 -0.13 8.34 12.53
CA TYR A 14 1.01 9.26 12.45
C TYR A 14 0.59 10.46 11.62
N ASP A 15 0.36 11.57 12.28
CA ASP A 15 -0.24 12.78 11.72
C ASP A 15 0.76 13.93 11.88
N LEU A 16 1.24 14.45 10.77
CA LEU A 16 2.21 15.55 10.71
C LEU A 16 1.57 16.74 10.02
N ASN A 17 1.84 17.94 10.53
CA ASN A 17 1.31 19.20 10.03
C ASN A 17 -0.23 19.24 9.97
N PRO A 18 -0.95 18.95 11.08
CA PRO A 18 -2.40 18.75 11.08
C PRO A 18 -3.22 20.01 10.73
N SER A 19 -2.60 21.19 10.73
CA SER A 19 -3.25 22.46 10.35
C SER A 19 -3.22 22.74 8.84
N ALA A 20 -2.45 21.96 8.05
CA ALA A 20 -2.40 22.14 6.61
C ALA A 20 -3.71 21.70 5.94
N LYS A 21 -4.08 22.40 4.85
CA LYS A 21 -5.34 22.18 4.14
C LYS A 21 -5.27 20.99 3.19
N LYS A 22 -4.13 20.83 2.48
CA LYS A 22 -3.89 19.71 1.56
C LYS A 22 -3.46 18.50 2.36
N THR A 23 -4.21 17.39 2.30
CA THR A 23 -3.95 16.19 3.09
C THR A 23 -3.64 14.99 2.21
N VAL A 24 -2.63 14.21 2.60
CA VAL A 24 -2.28 12.93 1.98
C VAL A 24 -2.36 11.84 3.05
N LEU A 25 -3.17 10.79 2.79
CA LEU A 25 -3.27 9.60 3.64
C LEU A 25 -2.54 8.43 2.99
N PHE A 26 -1.59 7.84 3.70
CA PHE A 26 -0.74 6.75 3.24
C PHE A 26 -1.12 5.41 3.86
N ILE A 27 -1.32 4.39 3.01
CA ILE A 27 -1.63 3.00 3.38
C ILE A 27 -0.50 2.10 2.87
N HIS A 28 0.20 1.48 3.81
CA HIS A 28 1.38 0.66 3.52
C HIS A 28 1.06 -0.70 2.91
N GLY A 29 2.09 -1.33 2.31
CA GLY A 29 2.05 -2.68 1.76
C GLY A 29 2.42 -3.77 2.78
N TRP A 30 2.37 -5.03 2.32
CA TRP A 30 2.76 -6.22 3.06
C TRP A 30 4.28 -6.48 3.00
N PRO A 31 4.90 -7.00 4.03
CA PRO A 31 4.44 -7.07 5.44
C PRO A 31 4.98 -5.88 6.25
N LEU A 32 4.81 -4.67 5.75
CA LEU A 32 5.47 -3.44 6.19
C LEU A 32 4.64 -2.64 7.21
N GLY A 33 4.95 -1.36 7.36
CA GLY A 33 4.26 -0.40 8.22
C GLY A 33 4.44 1.03 7.69
N HIS A 34 3.88 2.01 8.39
CA HIS A 34 3.89 3.42 7.98
C HIS A 34 5.26 3.99 7.62
N LYS A 35 6.34 3.47 8.23
CA LYS A 35 7.71 3.95 8.00
C LYS A 35 8.20 3.82 6.56
N ILE A 36 7.56 2.96 5.76
CA ILE A 36 7.93 2.81 4.37
C ILE A 36 7.82 4.12 3.57
N PHE A 37 6.98 5.05 4.03
CA PHE A 37 6.80 6.38 3.43
C PHE A 37 7.64 7.48 4.07
N GLU A 38 8.69 7.13 4.84
CA GLU A 38 9.50 8.10 5.58
C GLU A 38 10.03 9.23 4.70
N TYR A 39 10.48 8.92 3.49
CA TYR A 39 11.04 9.91 2.57
C TYR A 39 9.98 10.90 2.04
N GLN A 40 8.73 10.47 1.86
CA GLN A 40 7.62 11.33 1.45
C GLN A 40 7.11 12.16 2.65
N THR A 41 6.97 11.53 3.81
CA THR A 41 6.51 12.22 5.03
C THR A 41 7.54 13.21 5.59
N ASN A 42 8.81 13.11 5.20
CA ASN A 42 9.86 14.08 5.56
C ASN A 42 9.82 15.35 4.71
N ILE A 43 9.30 15.30 3.49
CA ILE A 43 9.28 16.46 2.57
C ILE A 43 7.93 17.14 2.46
N LEU A 44 6.83 16.39 2.39
CA LEU A 44 5.49 16.92 2.17
C LEU A 44 5.05 17.97 3.20
N PRO A 45 5.30 17.79 4.53
CA PRO A 45 4.95 18.82 5.51
C PRO A 45 5.67 20.15 5.29
N LYS A 46 6.92 20.12 4.79
CA LYS A 46 7.68 21.33 4.44
C LYS A 46 7.11 22.06 3.23
N LEU A 47 6.35 21.36 2.39
CA LEU A 47 5.65 21.88 1.23
C LEU A 47 4.19 22.26 1.52
N GLY A 48 3.78 22.27 2.80
CA GLY A 48 2.45 22.69 3.22
C GLY A 48 1.38 21.61 3.20
N TYR A 49 1.76 20.34 3.11
CA TYR A 49 0.82 19.22 3.21
C TYR A 49 0.71 18.69 4.63
N ARG A 50 -0.49 18.27 5.01
CA ARG A 50 -0.70 17.34 6.13
C ARG A 50 -0.45 15.94 5.63
N THR A 51 0.38 15.16 6.31
CA THR A 51 0.57 13.75 6.02
C THR A 51 0.00 12.91 7.15
N VAL A 52 -0.87 12.00 6.81
CA VAL A 52 -1.41 11.00 7.72
C VAL A 52 -0.95 9.63 7.24
N SER A 53 -0.34 8.85 8.10
CA SER A 53 0.00 7.46 7.82
C SER A 53 -0.58 6.60 8.93
N ILE A 54 -1.02 5.39 8.61
CA ILE A 54 -1.51 4.45 9.62
C ILE A 54 -0.71 3.16 9.56
N ASP A 55 -0.57 2.49 10.68
CA ASP A 55 -0.25 1.07 10.68
C ASP A 55 -1.57 0.30 10.59
N LEU A 56 -1.71 -0.59 9.61
CA LEU A 56 -2.88 -1.45 9.49
C LEU A 56 -2.95 -2.41 10.69
N ARG A 57 -4.15 -2.97 10.98
CA ARG A 57 -4.27 -4.01 12.03
C ARG A 57 -3.23 -5.11 11.84
N GLY A 58 -2.58 -5.52 12.91
CA GLY A 58 -1.53 -6.52 12.91
C GLY A 58 -0.16 -6.04 12.48
N PHE A 59 -0.01 -4.75 12.16
CA PHE A 59 1.26 -4.16 11.71
C PHE A 59 1.71 -3.00 12.59
N GLY A 60 3.03 -2.81 12.65
CA GLY A 60 3.66 -1.71 13.35
C GLY A 60 3.21 -1.60 14.81
N LYS A 61 2.53 -0.51 15.16
CA LYS A 61 2.03 -0.24 16.51
C LYS A 61 0.52 -0.43 16.66
N SER A 62 -0.18 -0.84 15.60
CA SER A 62 -1.60 -1.17 15.71
C SER A 62 -1.82 -2.52 16.37
N ASP A 63 -2.99 -2.69 17.01
CA ASP A 63 -3.34 -3.95 17.65
C ASP A 63 -3.44 -5.09 16.63
N ALA A 64 -3.08 -6.30 17.05
CA ALA A 64 -3.24 -7.54 16.32
C ALA A 64 -4.43 -8.32 16.86
N THR A 65 -5.25 -8.87 15.97
CA THR A 65 -6.43 -9.68 16.30
C THR A 65 -6.26 -11.10 15.76
N SER A 66 -7.06 -12.04 16.25
CA SER A 66 -7.06 -13.43 15.77
C SER A 66 -7.58 -13.61 14.35
N GLY A 67 -8.20 -12.57 13.75
CA GLY A 67 -8.75 -12.58 12.39
C GLY A 67 -9.10 -11.16 11.91
N GLY A 68 -9.83 -11.06 10.80
CA GLY A 68 -10.24 -9.75 10.26
C GLY A 68 -9.19 -9.13 9.35
N TYR A 69 -8.49 -9.93 8.57
CA TYR A 69 -7.42 -9.47 7.67
C TYR A 69 -7.85 -9.43 6.19
N THR A 70 -9.15 -9.54 5.89
CA THR A 70 -9.67 -9.34 4.55
C THR A 70 -9.54 -7.89 4.10
N TYR A 71 -9.43 -7.64 2.80
CA TYR A 71 -9.38 -6.28 2.27
C TYR A 71 -10.59 -5.45 2.69
N SER A 72 -11.77 -6.09 2.77
CA SER A 72 -12.99 -5.41 3.22
C SER A 72 -12.90 -4.95 4.68
N GLN A 73 -12.33 -5.77 5.57
CA GLN A 73 -12.15 -5.39 6.97
C GLN A 73 -11.07 -4.31 7.12
N LEU A 74 -9.95 -4.43 6.38
CA LEU A 74 -8.89 -3.44 6.40
C LEU A 74 -9.36 -2.09 5.85
N ALA A 75 -10.18 -2.11 4.79
CA ALA A 75 -10.81 -0.91 4.25
C ALA A 75 -11.82 -0.27 5.23
N ASP A 76 -12.58 -1.09 5.99
CA ASP A 76 -13.49 -0.60 7.04
C ASP A 76 -12.73 0.05 8.20
N ASP A 77 -11.59 -0.52 8.61
CA ASP A 77 -10.72 0.12 9.62
C ASP A 77 -10.25 1.49 9.15
N ILE A 78 -9.77 1.60 7.89
CA ILE A 78 -9.37 2.88 7.29
C ILE A 78 -10.54 3.86 7.28
N TYR A 79 -11.71 3.43 6.82
CA TYR A 79 -12.91 4.28 6.77
C TYR A 79 -13.27 4.84 8.16
N LYS A 80 -13.26 3.99 9.18
CA LYS A 80 -13.55 4.43 10.56
C LYS A 80 -12.49 5.38 11.12
N VAL A 81 -11.22 5.15 10.81
CA VAL A 81 -10.14 6.10 11.15
C VAL A 81 -10.37 7.44 10.46
N VAL A 82 -10.58 7.45 9.14
CA VAL A 82 -10.87 8.65 8.34
C VAL A 82 -12.04 9.43 8.92
N HIS A 83 -13.13 8.73 9.26
CA HIS A 83 -14.31 9.34 9.87
C HIS A 83 -14.01 9.92 11.26
N ALA A 84 -13.31 9.18 12.12
CA ALA A 84 -13.01 9.57 13.50
C ALA A 84 -12.11 10.82 13.57
N ILE A 85 -11.15 10.95 12.64
CA ILE A 85 -10.25 12.12 12.59
C ILE A 85 -10.74 13.23 11.64
N GLY A 86 -11.92 13.05 11.05
CA GLY A 86 -12.62 14.04 10.24
C GLY A 86 -11.91 14.39 8.92
N LEU A 87 -11.21 13.44 8.28
CA LEU A 87 -10.57 13.70 7.00
C LEU A 87 -11.61 13.87 5.90
N LYS A 88 -11.41 14.92 5.11
CA LYS A 88 -12.19 15.24 3.91
C LYS A 88 -11.26 15.86 2.88
N ASP A 89 -11.57 15.66 1.61
CA ASP A 89 -10.81 16.23 0.49
C ASP A 89 -9.31 15.91 0.60
N PHE A 90 -9.00 14.61 0.64
CA PHE A 90 -7.63 14.13 0.77
C PHE A 90 -7.22 13.23 -0.39
N THR A 91 -5.92 13.23 -0.69
CA THR A 91 -5.33 12.22 -1.58
C THR A 91 -5.11 10.93 -0.79
N LEU A 92 -5.67 9.81 -1.28
CA LEU A 92 -5.46 8.48 -0.71
C LEU A 92 -4.36 7.76 -1.47
N VAL A 93 -3.31 7.36 -0.78
CA VAL A 93 -2.15 6.66 -1.36
C VAL A 93 -2.12 5.23 -0.83
N GLY A 94 -2.12 4.24 -1.73
CA GLY A 94 -1.94 2.83 -1.38
C GLY A 94 -0.71 2.23 -2.05
N PHE A 95 0.19 1.67 -1.27
CA PHE A 95 1.37 0.96 -1.76
C PHE A 95 1.16 -0.54 -1.73
N SER A 96 1.43 -1.25 -2.85
CA SER A 96 1.41 -2.71 -2.91
C SER A 96 0.05 -3.28 -2.44
N MET A 97 0.02 -4.12 -1.41
CA MET A 97 -1.23 -4.56 -0.75
C MET A 97 -2.10 -3.37 -0.31
N GLY A 98 -1.48 -2.27 0.16
CA GLY A 98 -2.22 -1.05 0.48
C GLY A 98 -2.98 -0.50 -0.72
N GLY A 99 -2.45 -0.65 -1.95
CA GLY A 99 -3.14 -0.32 -3.20
C GLY A 99 -4.40 -1.15 -3.42
N ALA A 100 -4.33 -2.45 -3.13
CA ALA A 100 -5.50 -3.34 -3.16
C ALA A 100 -6.57 -2.92 -2.12
N ILE A 101 -6.14 -2.60 -0.91
CA ILE A 101 -7.03 -2.19 0.18
C ILE A 101 -7.72 -0.85 -0.13
N VAL A 102 -7.00 0.14 -0.69
CA VAL A 102 -7.61 1.43 -1.03
C VAL A 102 -8.57 1.32 -2.21
N LEU A 103 -8.36 0.43 -3.16
CA LEU A 103 -9.36 0.11 -4.20
C LEU A 103 -10.63 -0.48 -3.59
N ARG A 104 -10.51 -1.38 -2.62
CA ARG A 104 -11.65 -1.90 -1.86
C ARG A 104 -12.35 -0.80 -1.05
N TYR A 105 -11.60 0.15 -0.51
CA TYR A 105 -12.16 1.35 0.14
C TYR A 105 -13.00 2.18 -0.85
N MET A 106 -12.47 2.46 -2.06
CA MET A 106 -13.19 3.20 -3.09
C MET A 106 -14.51 2.53 -3.45
N SER A 107 -14.52 1.21 -3.56
CA SER A 107 -15.72 0.43 -3.87
C SER A 107 -16.74 0.41 -2.73
N LEU A 108 -16.31 0.05 -1.50
CA LEU A 108 -17.23 -0.14 -0.37
C LEU A 108 -17.82 1.16 0.16
N PHE A 109 -17.04 2.25 0.16
CA PHE A 109 -17.43 3.52 0.78
C PHE A 109 -17.62 4.64 -0.25
N ASN A 110 -17.73 4.29 -1.53
CA ASN A 110 -17.89 5.23 -2.63
C ASN A 110 -16.85 6.38 -2.57
N GLY A 111 -15.60 6.04 -2.24
CA GLY A 111 -14.48 6.98 -2.11
C GLY A 111 -14.68 8.07 -1.06
N TYR A 112 -15.37 7.77 0.05
CA TYR A 112 -15.69 8.77 1.09
C TYR A 112 -14.48 9.63 1.46
N GLY A 113 -14.58 10.93 1.22
CA GLY A 113 -13.57 11.94 1.54
C GLY A 113 -12.35 11.98 0.60
N VAL A 114 -12.23 11.06 -0.36
CA VAL A 114 -11.10 10.99 -1.29
C VAL A 114 -11.34 11.93 -2.46
N SER A 115 -10.38 12.83 -2.73
CA SER A 115 -10.38 13.70 -3.91
C SER A 115 -9.45 13.22 -5.02
N LYS A 116 -8.38 12.51 -4.66
CA LYS A 116 -7.42 11.88 -5.59
C LYS A 116 -6.98 10.52 -5.06
N LEU A 117 -6.68 9.60 -5.95
CA LEU A 117 -6.15 8.27 -5.63
C LEU A 117 -4.76 8.09 -6.20
N VAL A 118 -3.85 7.50 -5.42
CA VAL A 118 -2.52 7.09 -5.89
C VAL A 118 -2.32 5.60 -5.61
N LEU A 119 -2.06 4.85 -6.66
CA LEU A 119 -1.77 3.42 -6.65
C LEU A 119 -0.26 3.25 -6.93
N ALA A 120 0.52 3.05 -5.87
CA ALA A 120 1.96 2.89 -5.95
C ALA A 120 2.33 1.40 -5.94
N ALA A 121 2.85 0.86 -7.03
CA ALA A 121 3.19 -0.56 -7.20
C ALA A 121 2.08 -1.49 -6.67
N ALA A 122 0.80 -1.17 -6.97
CA ALA A 122 -0.36 -1.77 -6.31
C ALA A 122 -0.53 -3.26 -6.66
N ALA A 123 -0.83 -4.08 -5.66
CA ALA A 123 -1.10 -5.51 -5.80
C ALA A 123 -2.55 -5.76 -6.29
N ALA A 124 -2.92 -5.15 -7.41
CA ALA A 124 -4.26 -5.16 -7.98
C ALA A 124 -4.24 -5.34 -9.52
N PRO A 125 -5.30 -5.90 -10.13
CA PRO A 125 -6.56 -6.34 -9.54
C PRO A 125 -6.50 -7.65 -8.77
N SER A 126 -5.43 -8.41 -8.87
CA SER A 126 -5.18 -9.64 -8.12
C SER A 126 -3.68 -9.86 -7.98
N PHE A 127 -3.22 -10.24 -6.81
CA PHE A 127 -1.82 -10.57 -6.58
C PHE A 127 -1.42 -11.91 -7.22
N VAL A 128 -2.38 -12.81 -7.33
CA VAL A 128 -2.19 -14.11 -7.99
C VAL A 128 -2.85 -14.14 -9.37
N GLN A 129 -2.30 -14.96 -10.23
CA GLN A 129 -2.81 -15.19 -11.59
C GLN A 129 -4.29 -15.59 -11.58
N ARG A 130 -5.06 -15.03 -12.52
CA ARG A 130 -6.48 -15.34 -12.81
C ARG A 130 -6.68 -15.55 -14.30
N PRO A 131 -6.10 -16.63 -14.87
CA PRO A 131 -6.23 -16.88 -16.30
C PRO A 131 -7.68 -17.20 -16.70
N PRO A 132 -8.12 -16.90 -17.94
CA PRO A 132 -7.32 -16.27 -19.00
C PRO A 132 -7.21 -14.74 -18.90
N GLU A 133 -8.05 -14.07 -18.10
CA GLU A 133 -8.18 -12.60 -18.10
C GLU A 133 -6.97 -11.89 -17.51
N PHE A 134 -6.34 -12.47 -16.51
CA PHE A 134 -5.20 -11.89 -15.80
C PHE A 134 -4.12 -12.95 -15.50
N PRO A 135 -3.26 -13.28 -16.48
CA PRO A 135 -2.25 -14.33 -16.32
C PRO A 135 -0.98 -13.88 -15.60
N TYR A 136 -1.00 -12.69 -14.99
CA TYR A 136 0.15 -12.04 -14.35
C TYR A 136 0.18 -12.27 -12.84
N GLY A 137 1.35 -12.10 -12.24
CA GLY A 137 1.56 -12.23 -10.79
C GLY A 137 2.00 -13.64 -10.36
N MET A 138 1.99 -13.86 -9.06
CA MET A 138 2.39 -15.14 -8.47
C MET A 138 1.36 -16.25 -8.77
N THR A 139 1.81 -17.50 -8.74
CA THR A 139 0.85 -18.61 -8.67
C THR A 139 0.26 -18.73 -7.27
N ARG A 140 -0.92 -19.34 -7.16
CA ARG A 140 -1.52 -19.65 -5.84
C ARG A 140 -0.59 -20.53 -4.98
N GLU A 141 0.15 -21.44 -5.61
CA GLU A 141 1.10 -22.31 -4.94
C GLU A 141 2.29 -21.54 -4.36
N ASP A 142 2.81 -20.54 -5.08
CA ASP A 142 3.92 -19.74 -4.58
C ASP A 142 3.50 -18.91 -3.37
N VAL A 143 2.29 -18.36 -3.35
CA VAL A 143 1.75 -17.68 -2.15
C VAL A 143 1.51 -18.66 -1.01
N ASN A 144 1.09 -19.92 -1.26
CA ASN A 144 1.00 -20.95 -0.24
C ASN A 144 2.37 -21.26 0.39
N LYS A 145 3.45 -21.31 -0.41
CA LYS A 145 4.82 -21.47 0.10
C LYS A 145 5.23 -20.30 0.97
N LEU A 146 4.92 -19.07 0.53
CA LEU A 146 5.17 -17.85 1.30
C LEU A 146 4.45 -17.87 2.66
N ILE A 147 3.18 -18.28 2.68
CA ILE A 147 2.39 -18.46 3.93
C ILE A 147 3.01 -19.54 4.82
N ALA A 148 3.42 -20.67 4.25
CA ALA A 148 4.06 -21.74 5.01
C ALA A 148 5.39 -21.28 5.63
N GLN A 149 6.21 -20.55 4.88
CA GLN A 149 7.45 -19.96 5.40
C GLN A 149 7.15 -18.94 6.51
N ALA A 150 6.13 -18.09 6.34
CA ALA A 150 5.71 -17.16 7.40
C ALA A 150 5.25 -17.85 8.69
N CYS A 151 4.71 -19.08 8.60
CA CYS A 151 4.33 -19.88 9.76
C CYS A 151 5.51 -20.54 10.50
N THR A 152 6.61 -20.81 9.80
CA THR A 152 7.76 -21.58 10.33
C THR A 152 8.98 -20.71 10.58
N ASP A 153 9.29 -19.79 9.67
CA ASP A 153 10.43 -18.88 9.75
C ASP A 153 10.07 -17.52 9.10
N ARG A 154 9.26 -16.74 9.82
CA ARG A 154 8.86 -15.41 9.35
C ARG A 154 10.03 -14.43 9.20
N PRO A 155 11.06 -14.41 10.06
CA PRO A 155 12.23 -13.56 9.85
C PRO A 155 12.93 -13.83 8.51
N GLU A 156 13.17 -15.08 8.17
CA GLU A 156 13.77 -15.46 6.89
C GLU A 156 12.87 -15.04 5.72
N MET A 157 11.56 -15.30 5.81
CA MET A 157 10.60 -14.88 4.79
C MET A 157 10.64 -13.35 4.54
N VAL A 158 10.74 -12.53 5.59
CA VAL A 158 10.85 -11.06 5.47
C VAL A 158 12.15 -10.66 4.80
N THR A 159 13.25 -11.34 5.13
CA THR A 159 14.57 -11.10 4.52
C THR A 159 14.55 -11.44 3.04
N ASP A 160 14.06 -12.63 2.68
CA ASP A 160 13.94 -13.08 1.28
C ASP A 160 13.05 -12.15 0.44
N PHE A 161 11.98 -11.64 1.04
CA PHE A 161 11.13 -10.63 0.41
C PHE A 161 11.89 -9.32 0.19
N GLY A 162 12.62 -8.86 1.21
CA GLY A 162 13.42 -7.65 1.17
C GLY A 162 14.51 -7.65 0.07
N GLU A 163 15.01 -8.83 -0.31
CA GLU A 163 15.99 -8.95 -1.40
C GLU A 163 15.39 -8.71 -2.81
N LYS A 164 14.08 -8.92 -2.97
CA LYS A 164 13.39 -8.87 -4.28
C LYS A 164 12.69 -7.55 -4.59
N VAL A 165 12.53 -6.68 -3.59
CA VAL A 165 11.71 -5.46 -3.75
C VAL A 165 12.44 -4.32 -4.44
N PHE A 166 13.78 -4.36 -4.52
CA PHE A 166 14.61 -3.32 -5.11
C PHE A 166 15.15 -3.73 -6.47
N ALA A 167 15.04 -2.85 -7.47
CA ALA A 167 15.82 -2.99 -8.71
C ALA A 167 17.24 -2.46 -8.51
N SER A 168 17.43 -1.50 -7.62
CA SER A 168 18.73 -0.98 -7.20
C SER A 168 19.42 -1.93 -6.20
N ASN A 169 20.69 -1.65 -5.88
CA ASN A 169 21.39 -2.35 -4.82
C ASN A 169 21.60 -1.40 -3.63
N PRO A 170 20.60 -1.25 -2.74
CA PRO A 170 20.71 -0.34 -1.61
C PRO A 170 21.78 -0.79 -0.63
N PRO A 171 22.38 0.15 0.14
CA PRO A 171 23.35 -0.18 1.18
C PRO A 171 22.76 -1.14 2.23
N GLU A 172 23.62 -1.96 2.85
CA GLU A 172 23.20 -2.92 3.89
C GLU A 172 22.42 -2.24 5.05
N SER A 173 22.81 -1.03 5.44
CA SER A 173 22.10 -0.25 6.46
C SER A 173 20.65 0.05 6.08
N PHE A 174 20.38 0.29 4.80
CA PHE A 174 19.04 0.52 4.29
C PHE A 174 18.25 -0.79 4.22
N ARG A 175 18.84 -1.88 3.73
CA ARG A 175 18.19 -3.22 3.73
C ARG A 175 17.81 -3.63 5.15
N ARG A 176 18.68 -3.41 6.11
CA ARG A 176 18.40 -3.66 7.53
C ARG A 176 17.21 -2.83 8.02
N TRP A 177 17.19 -1.53 7.74
CA TRP A 177 16.08 -0.64 8.10
C TRP A 177 14.77 -1.10 7.46
N PHE A 178 14.78 -1.52 6.20
CA PHE A 178 13.61 -2.03 5.50
C PHE A 178 13.10 -3.34 6.15
N ASN A 179 14.00 -4.28 6.44
CA ASN A 179 13.65 -5.54 7.09
C ASN A 179 13.12 -5.32 8.51
N ASP A 180 13.66 -4.36 9.26
CA ASP A 180 13.17 -4.00 10.60
C ASP A 180 11.70 -3.52 10.58
N ILE A 181 11.28 -2.84 9.51
CA ILE A 181 9.85 -2.50 9.32
C ILE A 181 9.03 -3.79 9.19
N GLY A 182 9.45 -4.73 8.36
CA GLY A 182 8.79 -6.01 8.18
C GLY A 182 8.78 -6.88 9.46
N PHE A 183 9.88 -6.88 10.21
CA PHE A 183 9.96 -7.60 11.48
C PHE A 183 8.99 -7.07 12.55
N SER A 184 8.63 -5.78 12.48
CA SER A 184 7.66 -5.17 13.39
C SER A 184 6.22 -5.65 13.20
N ALA A 185 5.91 -6.32 12.09
CA ALA A 185 4.60 -6.92 11.83
C ALA A 185 4.34 -8.11 12.78
N SER A 186 3.08 -8.31 13.17
CA SER A 186 2.69 -9.53 13.88
C SER A 186 2.67 -10.75 12.94
N GLY A 187 3.01 -11.92 13.44
CA GLY A 187 2.92 -13.16 12.65
C GLY A 187 1.51 -13.42 12.14
N ILE A 188 0.50 -13.19 12.98
CA ILE A 188 -0.90 -13.42 12.61
C ILE A 188 -1.38 -12.41 11.54
N GLY A 189 -0.96 -11.14 11.62
CA GLY A 189 -1.24 -10.12 10.60
C GLY A 189 -0.57 -10.45 9.27
N THR A 190 0.71 -10.84 9.32
CA THR A 190 1.48 -11.24 8.14
C THR A 190 0.81 -12.42 7.41
N ILE A 191 0.44 -13.48 8.14
CA ILE A 191 -0.19 -14.68 7.57
C ILE A 191 -1.61 -14.35 7.08
N GLY A 192 -2.42 -13.66 7.89
CA GLY A 192 -3.81 -13.35 7.54
C GLY A 192 -3.93 -12.49 6.28
N THR A 193 -3.07 -11.50 6.13
CA THR A 193 -3.06 -10.66 4.92
C THR A 193 -2.43 -11.36 3.70
N ALA A 194 -1.48 -12.28 3.89
CA ALA A 194 -0.98 -13.12 2.80
C ALA A 194 -2.10 -14.05 2.25
N VAL A 195 -3.01 -14.52 3.12
CA VAL A 195 -4.22 -15.25 2.69
C VAL A 195 -5.11 -14.37 1.83
N SER A 196 -5.31 -13.09 2.20
CA SER A 196 -6.10 -12.15 1.40
C SER A 196 -5.42 -11.82 0.05
N LEU A 197 -4.09 -11.63 0.02
CA LEU A 197 -3.32 -11.50 -1.23
C LEU A 197 -3.54 -12.70 -2.16
N ARG A 198 -3.62 -13.93 -1.61
CA ARG A 198 -3.86 -15.16 -2.38
C ARG A 198 -5.30 -15.28 -2.90
N ASP A 199 -6.28 -14.88 -2.10
CA ASP A 199 -7.68 -15.28 -2.31
C ASP A 199 -8.55 -14.17 -2.90
N GLU A 200 -8.25 -12.90 -2.61
CA GLU A 200 -9.09 -11.78 -3.01
C GLU A 200 -8.74 -11.22 -4.39
N GLU A 201 -9.74 -10.62 -5.03
CA GLU A 201 -9.64 -9.96 -6.34
C GLU A 201 -10.45 -8.67 -6.35
N LEU A 202 -10.10 -7.75 -7.25
CA LEU A 202 -10.58 -6.37 -7.26
C LEU A 202 -11.01 -5.90 -8.67
N PHE A 203 -11.30 -6.82 -9.59
CA PHE A 203 -11.70 -6.47 -10.96
C PHE A 203 -12.94 -5.56 -11.02
N ASN A 204 -13.89 -5.76 -10.11
CA ASN A 204 -15.08 -4.91 -10.02
C ASN A 204 -14.82 -3.61 -9.25
N ASP A 205 -13.86 -3.62 -8.30
CA ASP A 205 -13.49 -2.45 -7.52
C ASP A 205 -12.85 -1.36 -8.39
N LEU A 206 -12.05 -1.75 -9.42
CA LEU A 206 -11.48 -0.80 -10.38
C LEU A 206 -12.54 0.07 -11.04
N LYS A 207 -13.71 -0.51 -11.35
CA LYS A 207 -14.83 0.21 -11.98
C LYS A 207 -15.53 1.20 -11.04
N CYS A 208 -15.23 1.15 -9.75
CA CYS A 208 -15.83 2.04 -8.74
C CYS A 208 -15.00 3.31 -8.50
N VAL A 209 -13.79 3.40 -9.06
CA VAL A 209 -12.95 4.58 -8.96
C VAL A 209 -13.55 5.72 -9.79
N ARG A 210 -13.76 6.90 -9.18
CA ARG A 210 -14.41 8.07 -9.79
C ARG A 210 -13.64 9.37 -9.54
N VAL A 211 -12.39 9.27 -9.14
CA VAL A 211 -11.52 10.42 -8.86
C VAL A 211 -10.26 10.33 -9.72
N PRO A 212 -9.60 11.46 -10.01
CA PRO A 212 -8.32 11.43 -10.68
C PRO A 212 -7.36 10.47 -9.98
N THR A 213 -6.75 9.58 -10.76
CA THR A 213 -5.94 8.48 -10.24
C THR A 213 -4.56 8.46 -10.87
N GLY A 214 -3.53 8.56 -10.04
CA GLY A 214 -2.14 8.33 -10.44
C GLY A 214 -1.73 6.87 -10.20
N ILE A 215 -1.29 6.18 -11.23
CA ILE A 215 -0.75 4.82 -11.13
C ILE A 215 0.77 4.91 -11.31
N PHE A 216 1.51 4.66 -10.23
CA PHE A 216 2.97 4.79 -10.17
C PHE A 216 3.59 3.40 -10.11
N HIS A 217 4.36 2.98 -11.11
CA HIS A 217 4.85 1.60 -11.16
C HIS A 217 6.24 1.45 -11.74
N GLY A 218 7.03 0.57 -11.12
CA GLY A 218 8.36 0.22 -11.58
C GLY A 218 8.33 -0.78 -12.73
N LYS A 219 9.14 -0.54 -13.75
CA LYS A 219 9.25 -1.41 -14.91
C LYS A 219 9.89 -2.76 -14.59
N LEU A 220 10.72 -2.78 -13.55
CA LEU A 220 11.50 -3.92 -13.09
C LEU A 220 10.90 -4.55 -11.82
N ASP A 221 9.61 -4.33 -11.55
CA ASP A 221 8.93 -4.87 -10.38
C ASP A 221 8.73 -6.39 -10.50
N GLU A 222 9.46 -7.15 -9.68
CA GLU A 222 9.37 -8.62 -9.60
C GLU A 222 8.28 -9.11 -8.64
N ILE A 223 7.69 -8.22 -7.83
CA ILE A 223 6.65 -8.54 -6.84
C ILE A 223 5.25 -8.36 -7.45
N CYS A 224 5.00 -7.18 -8.01
CA CYS A 224 3.80 -6.86 -8.76
C CYS A 224 4.22 -6.50 -10.19
N PRO A 225 4.19 -7.44 -11.14
CA PRO A 225 4.62 -7.18 -12.51
C PRO A 225 4.00 -5.91 -13.11
N TYR A 226 4.75 -5.21 -13.97
CA TYR A 226 4.33 -3.94 -14.57
C TYR A 226 2.98 -4.02 -15.29
N GLU A 227 2.61 -5.19 -15.77
CA GLU A 227 1.31 -5.48 -16.38
C GLU A 227 0.13 -5.21 -15.44
N PHE A 228 0.35 -5.24 -14.12
CA PHE A 228 -0.67 -4.85 -13.14
C PHE A 228 -1.06 -3.38 -13.34
N ALA A 229 -0.07 -2.51 -13.50
CA ALA A 229 -0.30 -1.08 -13.72
C ALA A 229 -0.95 -0.80 -15.08
N VAL A 230 -0.49 -1.48 -16.12
CA VAL A 230 -1.10 -1.39 -17.46
C VAL A 230 -2.57 -1.77 -17.40
N PHE A 231 -2.89 -2.92 -16.78
CA PHE A 231 -4.27 -3.38 -16.62
C PHE A 231 -5.14 -2.39 -15.82
N MET A 232 -4.62 -1.87 -14.70
CA MET A 232 -5.34 -0.86 -13.91
C MET A 232 -5.60 0.40 -14.72
N ASN A 233 -4.61 0.89 -15.47
CA ASN A 233 -4.75 2.09 -16.31
C ASN A 233 -5.78 1.91 -17.43
N GLU A 234 -5.90 0.71 -17.98
CA GLU A 234 -6.95 0.38 -18.97
C GLU A 234 -8.37 0.34 -18.38
N LYS A 235 -8.50 0.09 -17.08
CA LYS A 235 -9.79 -0.15 -16.41
C LYS A 235 -10.28 1.02 -15.57
N ILE A 236 -9.41 1.94 -15.17
CA ILE A 236 -9.75 3.16 -14.43
C ILE A 236 -9.82 4.31 -15.41
N GLU A 237 -11.02 4.87 -15.61
CA GLU A 237 -11.33 5.85 -16.66
C GLU A 237 -10.48 7.13 -16.56
N ASP A 238 -10.35 7.70 -15.36
CA ASP A 238 -9.57 8.92 -15.12
C ASP A 238 -8.25 8.55 -14.42
N SER A 239 -7.33 7.93 -15.18
CA SER A 239 -6.04 7.52 -14.65
C SER A 239 -4.87 7.90 -15.55
N ILE A 240 -3.73 8.20 -14.91
CA ILE A 240 -2.45 8.47 -15.54
C ILE A 240 -1.44 7.45 -15.04
N LEU A 241 -0.75 6.77 -15.96
CA LEU A 241 0.31 5.82 -15.65
C LEU A 241 1.68 6.51 -15.65
N TYR A 242 2.30 6.56 -14.48
CA TYR A 242 3.67 7.04 -14.26
C TYR A 242 4.62 5.84 -14.20
N THR A 243 5.44 5.70 -15.23
CA THR A 243 6.38 4.58 -15.37
C THR A 243 7.76 4.94 -14.85
N PHE A 244 8.33 4.07 -14.00
CA PHE A 244 9.69 4.19 -13.46
C PHE A 244 10.56 3.12 -14.09
N GLU A 245 11.36 3.51 -15.07
CA GLU A 245 12.07 2.58 -15.95
C GLU A 245 13.14 1.75 -15.23
N TYR A 246 13.70 2.30 -14.13
CA TYR A 246 14.79 1.66 -13.38
C TYR A 246 14.40 1.23 -11.97
N SER A 247 13.10 1.21 -11.67
CA SER A 247 12.59 0.84 -10.35
C SER A 247 12.01 -0.56 -10.31
N GLY A 248 12.22 -1.26 -9.20
CA GLY A 248 11.49 -2.43 -8.77
C GLY A 248 10.20 -2.07 -8.04
N HIS A 249 9.88 -2.85 -7.02
CA HIS A 249 8.65 -2.66 -6.24
C HIS A 249 8.68 -1.38 -5.39
N THR A 250 9.85 -0.94 -4.94
CA THR A 250 10.04 0.25 -4.09
C THR A 250 10.37 1.50 -4.90
N ILE A 251 9.49 1.87 -5.84
CA ILE A 251 9.64 3.00 -6.77
C ILE A 251 10.03 4.32 -6.09
N PHE A 252 9.45 4.59 -4.92
CA PHE A 252 9.71 5.80 -4.12
C PHE A 252 11.06 5.76 -3.40
N TYR A 253 11.85 4.72 -3.62
CA TYR A 253 13.22 4.58 -3.16
C TYR A 253 14.19 4.41 -4.34
N ASP A 254 13.94 3.49 -5.27
CA ASP A 254 14.84 3.23 -6.39
C ASP A 254 15.04 4.49 -7.27
N GLU A 255 13.96 5.20 -7.59
CA GLU A 255 13.98 6.48 -8.31
C GLU A 255 13.37 7.62 -7.47
N LEU A 256 13.84 7.75 -6.21
CA LEU A 256 13.28 8.66 -5.21
C LEU A 256 13.04 10.09 -5.72
N LYS A 257 13.99 10.66 -6.47
CA LYS A 257 13.87 12.05 -6.96
C LYS A 257 12.76 12.17 -7.99
N LEU A 258 12.72 11.26 -8.95
CA LEU A 258 11.70 11.22 -9.99
C LEU A 258 10.32 10.96 -9.37
N PHE A 259 10.23 9.96 -8.46
CA PHE A 259 8.99 9.68 -7.76
C PHE A 259 8.44 10.92 -7.05
N ASN A 260 9.26 11.59 -6.26
CA ASN A 260 8.83 12.78 -5.53
C ASN A 260 8.41 13.93 -6.47
N GLN A 261 9.09 14.09 -7.61
CA GLN A 261 8.73 15.08 -8.62
C GLN A 261 7.35 14.79 -9.23
N GLU A 262 7.16 13.61 -9.80
CA GLU A 262 5.90 13.20 -10.43
C GLU A 262 4.75 13.14 -9.42
N PHE A 263 5.02 12.68 -8.20
CA PHE A 263 4.02 12.64 -7.14
C PHE A 263 3.56 14.04 -6.73
N LEU A 264 4.49 14.99 -6.55
CA LEU A 264 4.14 16.37 -6.26
C LEU A 264 3.38 17.04 -7.41
N GLN A 265 3.77 16.78 -8.67
CA GLN A 265 3.04 17.27 -9.83
C GLN A 265 1.60 16.78 -9.80
N PHE A 266 1.36 15.47 -9.62
CA PHE A 266 0.02 14.90 -9.53
C PHE A 266 -0.79 15.47 -8.36
N LEU A 267 -0.16 15.74 -7.21
CA LEU A 267 -0.85 16.34 -6.06
C LEU A 267 -1.33 17.79 -6.36
N GLU A 268 -0.64 18.55 -7.24
CA GLU A 268 -0.96 19.94 -7.56
C GLU A 268 -1.98 20.09 -8.73
N GLU A 269 -2.10 19.11 -9.62
CA GLU A 269 -3.13 19.04 -10.66
C GLU A 269 -4.54 18.98 -10.06
#